data_b450927435447e1a87e6e56783002228
#
_entry.id   b450927435447e1a87e6e56783002228
#
_cell.length_a   1.000
_cell.length_b   1.000
_cell.length_c   1.000
_cell.angle_alpha   90.00
_cell.angle_beta   90.00
_cell.angle_gamma   90.00
#
_symmetry.space_group_name_H-M   'P 1'
#
loop_
_entity.id
_entity.type
_entity.pdbx_description
1 polymer ?
#
loop_
_entity_poly.entity_id
_entity_poly.type
_entity_poly.pdbx_seq_one_letter_code
_entity_poly.pdbx_strand_id
1 'polypeptide(L)'
;MLQVYLVRHGETQWNAERRIQGQSDSPLTAKGEQQAMQVATRAKALGITHVISSDLGRTRRTAEIIAQACGCDILLDPRLRELNMGVLEKRHIDSLTEEEENWRRQLVNGTVDGRIPEGESMQELSDRVNAALESCRDLPQGSRPLLVSHGIALGCLVSTILGLPAWAERRLRLRNCSILRVDYQESLWLASGWVVETAGDISHLDAPALDELQR
;
A
#
# COMPACT_ATOMS: atom_id res chain seq x y z
N MET A 1 -7.19 15.33 -16.33
CA MET A 1 -7.28 14.04 -15.61
C MET A 1 -5.89 13.70 -15.06
N LEU A 2 -5.73 13.51 -13.77
CA LEU A 2 -4.50 13.07 -13.13
C LEU A 2 -4.59 11.56 -12.89
N GLN A 3 -3.58 10.80 -13.35
CA GLN A 3 -3.47 9.35 -13.14
C GLN A 3 -2.43 9.08 -12.07
N VAL A 4 -2.81 8.40 -10.99
CA VAL A 4 -1.91 8.03 -9.90
C VAL A 4 -1.84 6.50 -9.81
N TYR A 5 -0.64 5.96 -9.79
CA TYR A 5 -0.38 4.54 -9.63
C TYR A 5 0.03 4.25 -8.19
N LEU A 6 -0.48 3.15 -7.63
CA LEU A 6 -0.21 2.75 -6.27
C LEU A 6 0.36 1.33 -6.28
N VAL A 7 1.45 1.10 -5.58
CA VAL A 7 2.15 -0.19 -5.55
C VAL A 7 2.41 -0.62 -4.12
N ARG A 8 2.03 -1.84 -3.76
CA ARG A 8 2.46 -2.46 -2.52
C ARG A 8 3.92 -2.91 -2.66
N HIS A 9 4.74 -2.73 -1.62
CA HIS A 9 6.13 -3.17 -1.60
C HIS A 9 6.31 -4.67 -1.95
N GLY A 10 7.50 -5.07 -2.39
CA GLY A 10 7.86 -6.47 -2.66
C GLY A 10 7.81 -7.37 -1.42
N GLU A 11 7.78 -8.68 -1.61
CA GLU A 11 7.77 -9.64 -0.51
C GLU A 11 8.98 -9.43 0.41
N THR A 12 8.74 -9.40 1.73
CA THR A 12 9.77 -9.30 2.76
C THR A 12 9.98 -10.63 3.48
N GLN A 13 11.09 -10.77 4.21
CA GLN A 13 11.33 -11.94 5.06
C GLN A 13 10.18 -12.17 6.04
N TRP A 14 9.67 -11.11 6.69
CA TRP A 14 8.56 -11.24 7.63
C TRP A 14 7.23 -11.54 6.95
N ASN A 15 7.04 -11.19 5.67
CA ASN A 15 5.91 -11.70 4.91
C ASN A 15 6.01 -13.23 4.76
N ALA A 16 7.17 -13.73 4.35
CA ALA A 16 7.39 -15.17 4.19
C ALA A 16 7.30 -15.94 5.51
N GLU A 17 7.72 -15.33 6.62
CA GLU A 17 7.66 -15.87 7.98
C GLU A 17 6.29 -15.71 8.65
N ARG A 18 5.32 -15.03 8.04
CA ARG A 18 4.02 -14.71 8.65
C ARG A 18 4.13 -13.88 9.93
N ARG A 19 5.03 -12.93 9.94
CA ARG A 19 5.26 -12.00 11.04
C ARG A 19 4.63 -10.64 10.76
N ILE A 20 3.93 -10.07 11.75
CA ILE A 20 3.29 -8.76 11.67
C ILE A 20 4.37 -7.69 11.63
N GLN A 21 4.32 -6.83 10.60
CA GLN A 21 5.33 -5.79 10.41
C GLN A 21 4.90 -4.44 10.99
N GLY A 22 3.71 -3.96 10.62
CA GLY A 22 3.31 -2.59 10.94
C GLY A 22 4.33 -1.59 10.43
N GLN A 23 4.84 -0.72 11.30
CA GLN A 23 5.92 0.24 11.00
C GLN A 23 7.32 -0.31 11.34
N SER A 24 7.44 -1.47 11.97
CA SER A 24 8.69 -2.23 12.01
C SER A 24 9.02 -2.79 10.63
N ASP A 25 10.29 -3.09 10.39
CA ASP A 25 10.76 -3.39 9.03
C ASP A 25 11.57 -4.67 8.94
N SER A 26 11.53 -5.29 7.78
CA SER A 26 12.39 -6.40 7.39
C SER A 26 12.78 -6.29 5.91
N PRO A 27 13.95 -6.79 5.49
CA PRO A 27 14.41 -6.66 4.12
C PRO A 27 13.53 -7.46 3.14
N LEU A 28 13.57 -7.07 1.86
CA LEU A 28 12.97 -7.84 0.80
C LEU A 28 13.63 -9.23 0.70
N THR A 29 12.84 -10.24 0.31
CA THR A 29 13.38 -11.53 -0.13
C THR A 29 13.94 -11.41 -1.55
N ALA A 30 14.71 -12.39 -2.01
CA ALA A 30 15.15 -12.49 -3.41
C ALA A 30 13.93 -12.44 -4.37
N LYS A 31 12.80 -13.06 -3.97
CA LYS A 31 11.54 -13.00 -4.71
C LYS A 31 10.96 -11.58 -4.69
N GLY A 32 11.01 -10.88 -3.54
CA GLY A 32 10.55 -9.50 -3.44
C GLY A 32 11.36 -8.53 -4.32
N GLU A 33 12.68 -8.72 -4.41
CA GLU A 33 13.53 -7.98 -5.36
C GLU A 33 13.13 -8.25 -6.82
N GLN A 34 12.87 -9.51 -7.18
CA GLN A 34 12.41 -9.87 -8.53
C GLN A 34 11.04 -9.25 -8.83
N GLN A 35 10.09 -9.31 -7.91
CA GLN A 35 8.79 -8.63 -8.05
C GLN A 35 8.96 -7.12 -8.27
N ALA A 36 9.87 -6.48 -7.53
CA ALA A 36 10.16 -5.05 -7.70
C ALA A 36 10.77 -4.74 -9.09
N MET A 37 11.61 -5.60 -9.64
CA MET A 37 12.14 -5.45 -11.01
C MET A 37 11.05 -5.61 -12.08
N GLN A 38 10.10 -6.52 -11.88
CA GLN A 38 8.98 -6.72 -12.79
C GLN A 38 8.03 -5.52 -12.79
N VAL A 39 7.66 -5.01 -11.60
CA VAL A 39 6.85 -3.78 -11.51
C VAL A 39 7.60 -2.58 -12.06
N ALA A 40 8.93 -2.49 -11.91
CA ALA A 40 9.74 -1.42 -12.46
C ALA A 40 9.69 -1.39 -14.01
N THR A 41 9.74 -2.55 -14.64
CA THR A 41 9.55 -2.68 -16.10
C THR A 41 8.18 -2.17 -16.53
N ARG A 42 7.14 -2.55 -15.80
CA ARG A 42 5.77 -2.08 -16.06
C ARG A 42 5.63 -0.59 -15.83
N ALA A 43 6.20 -0.04 -14.74
CA ALA A 43 6.18 1.39 -14.42
C ALA A 43 6.83 2.24 -15.52
N LYS A 44 7.97 1.78 -16.04
CA LYS A 44 8.63 2.44 -17.19
C LYS A 44 7.72 2.47 -18.41
N ALA A 45 7.05 1.37 -18.74
CA ALA A 45 6.11 1.30 -19.87
C ALA A 45 4.86 2.17 -19.65
N LEU A 46 4.45 2.41 -18.41
CA LEU A 46 3.37 3.32 -18.04
C LEU A 46 3.79 4.80 -18.10
N GLY A 47 5.08 5.09 -18.28
CA GLY A 47 5.61 6.46 -18.35
C GLY A 47 5.57 7.18 -16.99
N ILE A 48 5.87 6.46 -15.90
CA ILE A 48 5.95 7.06 -14.55
C ILE A 48 7.01 8.15 -14.54
N THR A 49 6.67 9.32 -13.98
CA THR A 49 7.52 10.51 -13.92
C THR A 49 7.97 10.87 -12.51
N HIS A 50 7.26 10.42 -11.48
CA HIS A 50 7.53 10.69 -10.07
C HIS A 50 7.33 9.42 -9.27
N VAL A 51 8.27 9.09 -8.39
CA VAL A 51 8.15 8.00 -7.43
C VAL A 51 8.10 8.60 -6.02
N ILE A 52 6.99 8.38 -5.33
CA ILE A 52 6.77 8.81 -3.95
C ILE A 52 6.65 7.55 -3.09
N SER A 53 7.40 7.44 -2.02
CA SER A 53 7.45 6.20 -1.23
C SER A 53 7.30 6.47 0.25
N SER A 54 6.61 5.56 0.94
CA SER A 54 6.82 5.40 2.38
C SER A 54 8.32 5.29 2.65
N ASP A 55 8.77 5.85 3.76
CA ASP A 55 10.16 5.88 4.18
C ASP A 55 10.64 4.59 4.89
N LEU A 56 9.75 3.58 5.05
CA LEU A 56 10.13 2.27 5.58
C LEU A 56 11.01 1.51 4.57
N GLY A 57 12.01 0.77 5.06
CA GLY A 57 13.07 0.18 4.23
C GLY A 57 12.55 -0.70 3.09
N ARG A 58 11.53 -1.53 3.33
CA ARG A 58 10.91 -2.38 2.29
C ARG A 58 10.26 -1.61 1.15
N THR A 59 9.58 -0.50 1.44
CA THR A 59 8.99 0.38 0.42
C THR A 59 10.06 1.20 -0.27
N ARG A 60 10.99 1.75 0.49
CA ARG A 60 12.13 2.48 -0.05
C ARG A 60 12.93 1.62 -1.02
N ARG A 61 13.26 0.37 -0.64
CA ARG A 61 13.98 -0.55 -1.54
C ARG A 61 13.20 -0.87 -2.83
N THR A 62 11.90 -1.09 -2.72
CA THR A 62 11.03 -1.30 -3.89
C THR A 62 11.00 -0.05 -4.78
N ALA A 63 10.90 1.13 -4.18
CA ALA A 63 10.89 2.42 -4.90
C ALA A 63 12.23 2.72 -5.60
N GLU A 64 13.36 2.38 -4.99
CA GLU A 64 14.70 2.54 -5.58
C GLU A 64 14.81 1.79 -6.92
N ILE A 65 14.33 0.53 -6.95
CA ILE A 65 14.34 -0.29 -8.17
C ILE A 65 13.44 0.31 -9.24
N ILE A 66 12.24 0.79 -8.85
CA ILE A 66 11.29 1.43 -9.78
C ILE A 66 11.86 2.74 -10.32
N ALA A 67 12.33 3.61 -9.45
CA ALA A 67 12.85 4.94 -9.83
C ALA A 67 14.05 4.84 -10.75
N GLN A 68 14.97 3.91 -10.48
CA GLN A 68 16.10 3.63 -11.35
C GLN A 68 15.66 3.26 -12.78
N ALA A 69 14.65 2.41 -12.93
CA ALA A 69 14.14 2.00 -14.24
C ALA A 69 13.41 3.13 -14.97
N CYS A 70 12.73 4.00 -14.24
CA CYS A 70 11.99 5.15 -14.78
C CYS A 70 12.89 6.36 -15.03
N GLY A 71 14.08 6.42 -14.45
CA GLY A 71 15.00 7.55 -14.56
C GLY A 71 14.52 8.79 -13.82
N CYS A 72 13.89 8.61 -12.64
CA CYS A 72 13.38 9.70 -11.81
C CYS A 72 13.85 9.58 -10.36
N ASP A 73 13.72 10.67 -9.60
CA ASP A 73 14.05 10.72 -8.18
C ASP A 73 12.94 10.11 -7.31
N ILE A 74 13.29 9.80 -6.05
CA ILE A 74 12.36 9.31 -5.04
C ILE A 74 12.09 10.42 -4.03
N LEU A 75 10.82 10.71 -3.80
CA LEU A 75 10.36 11.51 -2.66
C LEU A 75 9.88 10.57 -1.55
N LEU A 76 10.47 10.69 -0.36
CA LEU A 76 10.01 9.92 0.80
C LEU A 76 8.90 10.69 1.52
N ASP A 77 7.80 9.99 1.81
CA ASP A 77 6.63 10.54 2.49
C ASP A 77 6.17 9.61 3.63
N PRO A 78 6.41 9.97 4.91
CA PRO A 78 5.98 9.18 6.06
C PRO A 78 4.46 8.96 6.14
N ARG A 79 3.65 9.81 5.49
CA ARG A 79 2.19 9.63 5.43
C ARG A 79 1.79 8.33 4.72
N LEU A 80 2.69 7.76 3.90
CA LEU A 80 2.47 6.49 3.18
C LEU A 80 2.87 5.25 4.00
N ARG A 81 3.34 5.38 5.27
CA ARG A 81 3.65 4.23 6.13
C ARG A 81 2.46 3.31 6.33
N GLU A 82 2.74 2.05 6.66
CA GLU A 82 1.73 1.07 7.06
C GLU A 82 1.04 1.48 8.37
N LEU A 83 -0.11 0.86 8.64
CA LEU A 83 -0.75 0.96 9.94
C LEU A 83 0.26 0.63 11.05
N ASN A 84 0.37 1.50 12.05
CA ASN A 84 1.12 1.18 13.26
C ASN A 84 0.37 0.09 14.04
N MET A 85 0.96 -1.11 14.11
CA MET A 85 0.38 -2.30 14.74
C MET A 85 0.73 -2.41 16.23
N GLY A 86 1.35 -1.36 16.82
CA GLY A 86 1.64 -1.27 18.24
C GLY A 86 2.31 -2.52 18.78
N VAL A 87 1.79 -3.04 19.89
CA VAL A 87 2.34 -4.23 20.57
C VAL A 87 2.33 -5.51 19.73
N LEU A 88 1.59 -5.56 18.61
CA LEU A 88 1.57 -6.71 17.71
C LEU A 88 2.73 -6.72 16.71
N GLU A 89 3.48 -5.62 16.58
CA GLU A 89 4.62 -5.59 15.67
C GLU A 89 5.66 -6.66 16.04
N LYS A 90 6.27 -7.27 15.03
CA LYS A 90 7.23 -8.37 15.14
C LYS A 90 6.66 -9.70 15.65
N ARG A 91 5.39 -9.75 16.06
CA ARG A 91 4.75 -11.00 16.50
C ARG A 91 4.52 -11.93 15.31
N HIS A 92 4.72 -13.23 15.52
CA HIS A 92 4.32 -14.24 14.55
C HIS A 92 2.80 -14.48 14.67
N ILE A 93 2.09 -14.52 13.53
CA ILE A 93 0.62 -14.64 13.54
C ILE A 93 0.14 -15.86 14.33
N ASP A 94 0.82 -17.00 14.19
CA ASP A 94 0.43 -18.26 14.86
C ASP A 94 0.79 -18.29 16.35
N SER A 95 1.46 -17.27 16.89
CA SER A 95 1.85 -17.17 18.30
C SER A 95 1.09 -16.08 19.06
N LEU A 96 0.06 -15.52 18.45
CA LEU A 96 -0.79 -14.51 19.12
C LEU A 96 -1.60 -15.16 20.24
N THR A 97 -1.72 -14.45 21.37
CA THR A 97 -2.65 -14.81 22.44
C THR A 97 -4.09 -14.58 21.97
N GLU A 98 -5.07 -15.09 22.71
CA GLU A 98 -6.49 -14.86 22.39
C GLU A 98 -6.85 -13.36 22.39
N GLU A 99 -6.28 -12.58 23.32
CA GLU A 99 -6.46 -11.14 23.40
C GLU A 99 -5.85 -10.43 22.20
N GLU A 100 -4.61 -10.75 21.82
CA GLU A 100 -3.91 -10.21 20.66
C GLU A 100 -4.66 -10.52 19.35
N GLU A 101 -5.17 -11.74 19.22
CA GLU A 101 -5.97 -12.15 18.07
C GLU A 101 -7.33 -11.42 18.04
N ASN A 102 -7.91 -11.10 19.19
CA ASN A 102 -9.13 -10.31 19.27
C ASN A 102 -8.88 -8.87 18.76
N TRP A 103 -7.78 -8.21 19.16
CA TRP A 103 -7.42 -6.90 18.61
C TRP A 103 -7.23 -6.94 17.09
N ARG A 104 -6.54 -7.96 16.59
CA ARG A 104 -6.33 -8.15 15.13
C ARG A 104 -7.65 -8.32 14.40
N ARG A 105 -8.57 -9.13 14.95
CA ARG A 105 -9.91 -9.34 14.37
C ARG A 105 -10.76 -8.08 14.34
N GLN A 106 -10.67 -7.22 15.34
CA GLN A 106 -11.38 -5.94 15.36
C GLN A 106 -10.97 -5.05 14.18
N LEU A 107 -9.67 -4.98 13.84
CA LEU A 107 -9.19 -4.25 12.66
C LEU A 107 -9.69 -4.85 11.34
N VAL A 108 -9.77 -6.17 11.24
CA VAL A 108 -10.19 -6.86 10.00
C VAL A 108 -11.70 -6.76 9.80
N ASN A 109 -12.47 -6.87 10.87
CA ASN A 109 -13.93 -6.92 10.84
C ASN A 109 -14.61 -5.54 10.88
N GLY A 110 -13.84 -4.48 10.87
CA GLY A 110 -14.40 -3.15 10.73
C GLY A 110 -14.99 -2.56 12.01
N THR A 111 -14.26 -2.62 13.12
CA THR A 111 -14.72 -1.99 14.37
C THR A 111 -14.38 -0.51 14.37
N VAL A 112 -15.40 0.34 14.61
CA VAL A 112 -15.19 1.77 14.86
C VAL A 112 -14.23 1.95 16.03
N ASP A 113 -13.25 2.82 15.89
CA ASP A 113 -12.22 3.11 16.90
C ASP A 113 -11.34 1.91 17.30
N GLY A 114 -11.40 0.79 16.56
CA GLY A 114 -10.51 -0.35 16.77
C GLY A 114 -9.05 0.09 16.70
N ARG A 115 -8.35 -0.07 17.83
CA ARG A 115 -6.94 0.30 17.95
C ARG A 115 -6.21 -0.81 18.71
N ILE A 116 -5.08 -1.22 18.18
CA ILE A 116 -4.15 -2.07 18.92
C ILE A 116 -3.42 -1.19 19.94
N PRO A 117 -3.18 -1.65 21.17
CA PRO A 117 -2.41 -0.89 22.16
C PRO A 117 -1.09 -0.37 21.56
N GLU A 118 -0.75 0.89 21.81
CA GLU A 118 0.40 1.60 21.25
C GLU A 118 0.38 1.77 19.71
N GLY A 119 -0.71 1.38 19.06
CA GLY A 119 -0.87 1.46 17.62
C GLY A 119 -1.69 2.66 17.16
N GLU A 120 -2.03 2.67 15.89
CA GLU A 120 -2.78 3.68 15.17
C GLU A 120 -4.21 3.19 14.90
N SER A 121 -5.18 4.09 14.87
CA SER A 121 -6.53 3.77 14.42
C SER A 121 -6.62 3.76 12.89
N MET A 122 -7.65 3.10 12.36
CA MET A 122 -7.92 3.12 10.91
C MET A 122 -8.26 4.53 10.41
N GLN A 123 -8.84 5.40 11.25
CA GLN A 123 -9.13 6.79 10.88
C GLN A 123 -7.85 7.62 10.74
N GLU A 124 -6.92 7.52 11.71
CA GLU A 124 -5.62 8.19 11.63
C GLU A 124 -4.82 7.75 10.40
N LEU A 125 -4.82 6.45 10.12
CA LEU A 125 -4.24 5.91 8.88
C LEU A 125 -4.90 6.53 7.65
N SER A 126 -6.22 6.54 7.59
CA SER A 126 -6.99 7.10 6.48
C SER A 126 -6.65 8.55 6.23
N ASP A 127 -6.64 9.37 7.28
CA ASP A 127 -6.41 10.81 7.16
C ASP A 127 -5.03 11.09 6.54
N ARG A 128 -3.97 10.40 7.00
CA ARG A 128 -2.63 10.63 6.48
C ARG A 128 -2.41 10.08 5.07
N VAL A 129 -2.95 8.89 4.71
CA VAL A 129 -2.74 8.34 3.37
C VAL A 129 -3.55 9.10 2.31
N ASN A 130 -4.75 9.58 2.65
CA ASN A 130 -5.52 10.45 1.78
C ASN A 130 -4.83 11.79 1.57
N ALA A 131 -4.25 12.40 2.61
CA ALA A 131 -3.46 13.62 2.48
C ALA A 131 -2.23 13.44 1.57
N ALA A 132 -1.60 12.26 1.58
CA ALA A 132 -0.51 11.95 0.65
C ALA A 132 -1.02 11.82 -0.80
N LEU A 133 -2.17 11.18 -1.03
CA LEU A 133 -2.77 11.09 -2.36
C LEU A 133 -3.18 12.48 -2.88
N GLU A 134 -3.84 13.30 -2.05
CA GLU A 134 -4.28 14.65 -2.42
C GLU A 134 -3.10 15.53 -2.85
N SER A 135 -1.93 15.40 -2.20
CA SER A 135 -0.74 16.19 -2.58
C SER A 135 -0.23 15.88 -4.01
N CYS A 136 -0.64 14.77 -4.62
CA CYS A 136 -0.31 14.49 -6.02
C CYS A 136 -0.97 15.49 -6.99
N ARG A 137 -2.03 16.18 -6.57
CA ARG A 137 -2.72 17.19 -7.39
C ARG A 137 -1.90 18.46 -7.60
N ASP A 138 -0.91 18.68 -6.74
CA ASP A 138 0.00 19.82 -6.82
C ASP A 138 1.18 19.58 -7.78
N LEU A 139 1.30 18.36 -8.32
CA LEU A 139 2.34 18.03 -9.28
C LEU A 139 2.09 18.70 -10.64
N PRO A 140 3.14 18.99 -11.42
CA PRO A 140 3.01 19.59 -12.74
C PRO A 140 2.03 18.85 -13.66
N GLN A 141 1.32 19.58 -14.52
CA GLN A 141 0.40 18.98 -15.48
C GLN A 141 1.12 17.93 -16.36
N GLY A 142 0.49 16.77 -16.54
CA GLY A 142 1.06 15.66 -17.30
C GLY A 142 1.93 14.72 -16.46
N SER A 143 2.11 15.01 -15.16
CA SER A 143 2.76 14.07 -14.24
C SER A 143 2.02 12.75 -14.14
N ARG A 144 2.78 11.67 -13.99
CA ARG A 144 2.30 10.31 -13.69
C ARG A 144 2.99 9.79 -12.44
N PRO A 145 2.50 10.16 -11.26
CA PRO A 145 3.10 9.70 -10.01
C PRO A 145 2.78 8.23 -9.73
N LEU A 146 3.75 7.56 -9.09
CA LEU A 146 3.62 6.22 -8.54
C LEU A 146 3.97 6.27 -7.05
N LEU A 147 3.02 5.86 -6.21
CA LEU A 147 3.18 5.80 -4.76
C LEU A 147 3.50 4.37 -4.33
N VAL A 148 4.60 4.16 -3.62
CA VAL A 148 4.96 2.86 -3.04
C VAL A 148 4.58 2.85 -1.56
N SER A 149 3.68 1.94 -1.19
CA SER A 149 3.12 1.85 0.16
C SER A 149 2.86 0.40 0.57
N HIS A 150 1.86 0.14 1.40
CA HIS A 150 1.65 -1.11 2.11
C HIS A 150 0.22 -1.63 1.95
N GLY A 151 -0.01 -2.86 2.43
CA GLY A 151 -1.27 -3.56 2.18
C GLY A 151 -2.48 -2.93 2.88
N ILE A 152 -2.36 -2.58 4.17
CA ILE A 152 -3.48 -1.99 4.92
C ILE A 152 -3.67 -0.54 4.49
N ALA A 153 -2.58 0.22 4.36
CA ALA A 153 -2.62 1.62 3.95
C ALA A 153 -3.31 1.81 2.58
N LEU A 154 -2.92 1.04 1.58
CA LEU A 154 -3.55 1.11 0.25
C LEU A 154 -4.99 0.59 0.24
N GLY A 155 -5.28 -0.46 1.03
CA GLY A 155 -6.64 -0.97 1.18
C GLY A 155 -7.58 0.05 1.82
N CYS A 156 -7.11 0.77 2.84
CA CYS A 156 -7.83 1.87 3.49
C CYS A 156 -8.09 3.02 2.51
N LEU A 157 -7.07 3.42 1.75
CA LEU A 157 -7.19 4.46 0.72
C LEU A 157 -8.27 4.10 -0.32
N VAL A 158 -8.27 2.87 -0.84
CA VAL A 158 -9.29 2.42 -1.79
C VAL A 158 -10.69 2.43 -1.15
N SER A 159 -10.83 1.99 0.11
CA SER A 159 -12.12 2.02 0.81
C SER A 159 -12.68 3.44 0.89
N THR A 160 -11.86 4.42 1.22
CA THR A 160 -12.28 5.83 1.32
C THR A 160 -12.64 6.42 -0.04
N ILE A 161 -11.90 6.11 -1.10
CA ILE A 161 -12.26 6.52 -2.48
C ILE A 161 -13.62 5.96 -2.90
N LEU A 162 -13.94 4.73 -2.47
CA LEU A 162 -15.24 4.09 -2.74
C LEU A 162 -16.38 4.58 -1.82
N GLY A 163 -16.11 5.57 -0.97
CA GLY A 163 -17.10 6.13 -0.04
C GLY A 163 -17.39 5.24 1.18
N LEU A 164 -16.56 4.25 1.45
CA LEU A 164 -16.66 3.41 2.62
C LEU A 164 -15.92 4.06 3.81
N PRO A 165 -16.36 3.81 5.05
CA PRO A 165 -15.61 4.28 6.22
C PRO A 165 -14.21 3.66 6.29
N ALA A 166 -13.27 4.36 6.89
CA ALA A 166 -11.87 3.91 7.03
C ALA A 166 -11.76 2.52 7.67
N TRP A 167 -12.64 2.22 8.61
CA TRP A 167 -12.73 0.93 9.32
C TRP A 167 -13.62 -0.12 8.63
N ALA A 168 -14.04 0.08 7.38
CA ALA A 168 -14.82 -0.94 6.67
C ALA A 168 -14.09 -2.29 6.62
N GLU A 169 -14.86 -3.38 6.66
CA GLU A 169 -14.29 -4.72 6.49
C GLU A 169 -13.38 -4.80 5.27
N ARG A 170 -12.22 -5.38 5.44
CA ARG A 170 -11.24 -5.51 4.36
C ARG A 170 -11.66 -6.60 3.37
N ARG A 171 -12.11 -6.18 2.20
CA ARG A 171 -12.56 -7.07 1.11
C ARG A 171 -11.68 -6.97 -0.14
N LEU A 172 -10.62 -6.16 -0.11
CA LEU A 172 -9.65 -6.04 -1.19
C LEU A 172 -8.33 -6.71 -0.78
N ARG A 173 -7.87 -7.60 -1.64
CA ARG A 173 -6.60 -8.28 -1.48
C ARG A 173 -5.54 -7.66 -2.39
N LEU A 174 -4.54 -7.03 -1.81
CA LEU A 174 -3.42 -6.43 -2.50
C LEU A 174 -2.17 -7.28 -2.29
N ARG A 175 -1.72 -7.95 -3.36
CA ARG A 175 -0.50 -8.77 -3.35
C ARG A 175 0.75 -7.90 -3.41
N ASN A 176 1.90 -8.43 -2.96
CA ASN A 176 3.17 -7.73 -3.10
C ASN A 176 3.42 -7.35 -4.55
N CYS A 177 3.87 -6.12 -4.78
CA CYS A 177 4.07 -5.54 -6.11
C CYS A 177 2.83 -5.54 -7.01
N SER A 178 1.60 -5.69 -6.47
CA SER A 178 0.39 -5.39 -7.25
C SER A 178 0.26 -3.89 -7.53
N ILE A 179 -0.28 -3.56 -8.70
CA ILE A 179 -0.53 -2.19 -9.13
C ILE A 179 -2.01 -1.89 -9.01
N LEU A 180 -2.32 -0.73 -8.44
CA LEU A 180 -3.63 -0.09 -8.53
C LEU A 180 -3.46 1.20 -9.33
N ARG A 181 -4.53 1.65 -9.97
CA ARG A 181 -4.61 2.97 -10.57
C ARG A 181 -5.84 3.69 -10.05
N VAL A 182 -5.64 4.93 -9.63
CA VAL A 182 -6.71 5.86 -9.29
C VAL A 182 -6.56 7.10 -10.13
N ASP A 183 -7.69 7.64 -10.59
CA ASP A 183 -7.72 8.83 -11.42
C ASP A 183 -8.48 9.94 -10.71
N TYR A 184 -7.95 11.17 -10.75
CA TYR A 184 -8.70 12.35 -10.33
C TYR A 184 -9.38 12.98 -11.54
N GLN A 185 -10.69 13.09 -11.48
CA GLN A 185 -11.49 13.60 -12.58
C GLN A 185 -12.72 14.38 -12.14
N GLU A 186 -13.17 15.24 -13.03
CA GLU A 186 -14.54 15.76 -13.02
C GLU A 186 -15.33 14.99 -14.06
N SER A 187 -16.49 14.51 -13.70
CA SER A 187 -17.31 13.65 -14.54
C SER A 187 -18.80 14.03 -14.46
N LEU A 188 -19.50 13.87 -15.58
CA LEU A 188 -20.97 13.99 -15.63
C LEU A 188 -21.68 12.69 -15.24
N TRP A 189 -20.96 11.56 -15.26
CA TRP A 189 -21.54 10.22 -15.10
C TRP A 189 -21.05 9.47 -13.87
N LEU A 190 -19.94 9.92 -13.27
CA LEU A 190 -19.36 9.39 -12.03
C LEU A 190 -19.22 10.51 -11.00
N ALA A 191 -19.06 10.16 -9.75
CA ALA A 191 -18.71 11.14 -8.74
C ALA A 191 -17.41 11.88 -9.13
N SER A 192 -17.41 13.21 -9.02
CA SER A 192 -16.20 13.99 -9.21
C SER A 192 -15.22 13.74 -8.07
N GLY A 193 -13.93 13.72 -8.37
CA GLY A 193 -12.87 13.43 -7.41
C GLY A 193 -12.05 12.20 -7.79
N TRP A 194 -11.58 11.47 -6.79
CA TRP A 194 -10.83 10.23 -7.01
C TRP A 194 -11.76 9.07 -7.37
N VAL A 195 -11.37 8.31 -8.38
CA VAL A 195 -12.05 7.07 -8.79
C VAL A 195 -11.05 5.94 -8.90
N VAL A 196 -11.45 4.72 -8.56
CA VAL A 196 -10.61 3.53 -8.73
C VAL A 196 -10.78 3.01 -10.16
N GLU A 197 -9.72 3.05 -10.95
CA GLU A 197 -9.71 2.57 -12.35
C GLU A 197 -9.34 1.08 -12.42
N THR A 198 -8.32 0.66 -11.67
CA THR A 198 -7.94 -0.76 -11.53
C THR A 198 -7.48 -1.04 -10.11
N ALA A 199 -7.71 -2.28 -9.65
CA ALA A 199 -7.32 -2.71 -8.32
C ALA A 199 -6.62 -4.07 -8.36
N GLY A 200 -5.37 -4.11 -7.87
CA GLY A 200 -4.65 -5.35 -7.64
C GLY A 200 -4.13 -6.04 -8.90
N ASP A 201 -3.82 -5.31 -9.98
CA ASP A 201 -3.21 -5.87 -11.19
C ASP A 201 -1.84 -6.49 -10.87
N ILE A 202 -1.68 -7.75 -11.26
CA ILE A 202 -0.46 -8.56 -11.13
C ILE A 202 -0.01 -9.16 -12.46
N SER A 203 -0.55 -8.71 -13.58
CA SER A 203 -0.29 -9.26 -14.92
C SER A 203 1.17 -9.15 -15.35
N HIS A 204 1.93 -8.28 -14.70
CA HIS A 204 3.36 -8.08 -14.93
C HIS A 204 4.26 -9.02 -14.12
N LEU A 205 3.70 -9.84 -13.22
CA LEU A 205 4.45 -10.80 -12.40
C LEU A 205 4.44 -12.18 -13.05
N ASP A 206 5.62 -12.83 -13.20
CA ASP A 206 5.77 -14.15 -13.82
C ASP A 206 5.14 -15.29 -13.01
N ALA A 207 5.13 -15.17 -11.69
CA ALA A 207 4.47 -16.10 -10.80
C ALA A 207 3.41 -15.36 -9.96
N PRO A 208 2.26 -15.98 -9.71
CA PRO A 208 1.29 -15.39 -8.81
C PRO A 208 1.98 -15.07 -7.48
N ALA A 209 1.96 -13.81 -7.09
CA ALA A 209 2.47 -13.40 -5.79
C ALA A 209 1.73 -14.24 -4.74
N LEU A 210 2.49 -15.01 -3.95
CA LEU A 210 1.89 -15.82 -2.89
C LEU A 210 1.17 -14.88 -1.94
N ASP A 211 -0.06 -15.22 -1.68
CA ASP A 211 -0.89 -14.48 -0.76
C ASP A 211 -0.54 -14.87 0.67
N GLU A 212 -0.16 -13.89 1.45
CA GLU A 212 0.15 -14.03 2.88
C GLU A 212 -1.03 -14.59 3.69
N LEU A 213 -2.26 -14.44 3.17
CA LEU A 213 -3.49 -14.89 3.84
C LEU A 213 -3.94 -16.30 3.45
N GLN A 214 -3.26 -16.96 2.50
CA GLN A 214 -3.57 -18.32 2.05
C GLN A 214 -2.76 -19.42 2.78
N ARG A 215 -1.93 -19.04 3.75
CA ARG A 215 -1.15 -20.01 4.53
C ARG A 215 -1.72 -20.19 5.93
#